data_6b52f6b0459610f0d977ddf36c15245a
#
_entry.id   6b52f6b0459610f0d977ddf36c15245a
#
_cell.length_a   1.000
_cell.length_b   1.000
_cell.length_c   1.000
_cell.angle_alpha   90.00
_cell.angle_beta   90.00
_cell.angle_gamma   90.00
#
_symmetry.space_group_name_H-M   'P 1'
#
loop_
_entity.id
_entity.type
_entity.pdbx_description
1 polymer ?
#
loop_
_entity_poly.entity_id
_entity_poly.type
_entity_poly.pdbx_seq_one_letter_code
_entity_poly.pdbx_strand_id
1 'polypeptide(L)'
;MSRRLTGAGATLAVHDPVAANAEAVVATGARAASSNHDATVDADIVVSMIPNDAVLRAITIGDEGIIANLAPGTIYVDMSTVSPEVSAEVAAAATAAGIEYLRAPVSGSTVLAEAGKLTIMVSGPKDAADKCANLFAAMSAEQIYLGADDQARYLKLVINLLVGSTAAILAEALTLGRKGGLDWEQMIDVIGVSAAASPYIQYNVAPLKARDFSALFTTEQMVKDSK
;
A
#
# COMPACT_ATOMS: atom_id res chain seq x y z
N MET A 1 1.21 3.29 9.18
CA MET A 1 2.38 3.89 8.51
C MET A 1 2.72 5.23 9.15
N SER A 2 1.89 6.27 9.08
CA SER A 2 2.19 7.62 9.60
C SER A 2 2.63 7.63 11.08
N ARG A 3 1.94 6.89 11.97
CA ARG A 3 2.38 6.74 13.38
C ARG A 3 3.77 6.15 13.55
N ARG A 4 4.22 5.32 12.60
CA ARG A 4 5.59 4.77 12.61
C ARG A 4 6.62 5.82 12.25
N LEU A 5 6.27 6.73 11.34
CA LEU A 5 7.14 7.84 10.94
C LEU A 5 7.31 8.86 12.08
N THR A 6 6.21 9.26 12.74
CA THR A 6 6.31 10.14 13.94
C THR A 6 7.11 9.48 15.05
N GLY A 7 6.89 8.18 15.30
CA GLY A 7 7.66 7.40 16.26
C GLY A 7 9.16 7.27 15.93
N ALA A 8 9.54 7.41 14.67
CA ALA A 8 10.92 7.45 14.20
C ALA A 8 11.52 8.88 14.18
N GLY A 9 10.79 9.87 14.68
CA GLY A 9 11.26 11.26 14.80
C GLY A 9 11.04 12.13 13.57
N ALA A 10 10.25 11.68 12.58
CA ALA A 10 9.92 12.53 11.45
C ALA A 10 8.96 13.67 11.86
N THR A 11 9.22 14.89 11.39
CA THR A 11 8.25 15.98 11.41
C THR A 11 7.24 15.72 10.31
N LEU A 12 5.98 15.50 10.66
CA LEU A 12 4.94 15.03 9.74
C LEU A 12 3.76 16.01 9.68
N ALA A 13 3.37 16.39 8.47
CA ALA A 13 2.07 16.99 8.18
C ALA A 13 1.18 15.94 7.50
N VAL A 14 -0.10 15.85 7.86
CA VAL A 14 -1.02 14.86 7.32
C VAL A 14 -2.31 15.49 6.85
N HIS A 15 -2.79 15.03 5.71
CA HIS A 15 -4.11 15.34 5.19
C HIS A 15 -4.84 14.05 4.80
N ASP A 16 -6.10 13.95 5.17
CA ASP A 16 -7.04 12.92 4.72
C ASP A 16 -8.41 13.60 4.59
N PRO A 17 -9.16 13.40 3.49
CA PRO A 17 -10.49 13.99 3.34
C PRO A 17 -11.49 13.51 4.42
N VAL A 18 -11.22 12.39 5.07
CA VAL A 18 -11.94 11.92 6.27
C VAL A 18 -11.16 12.35 7.51
N ALA A 19 -11.60 13.41 8.15
CA ALA A 19 -10.92 14.04 9.29
C ALA A 19 -10.53 13.04 10.41
N ALA A 20 -11.39 12.06 10.70
CA ALA A 20 -11.12 11.04 11.71
C ALA A 20 -9.87 10.20 11.44
N ASN A 21 -9.51 10.00 10.16
CA ASN A 21 -8.27 9.30 9.79
C ASN A 21 -7.03 10.12 10.17
N ALA A 22 -7.08 11.44 9.96
CA ALA A 22 -5.99 12.34 10.31
C ALA A 22 -5.85 12.51 11.83
N GLU A 23 -6.97 12.64 12.57
CA GLU A 23 -6.98 12.82 14.03
C GLU A 23 -6.15 11.77 14.78
N ALA A 24 -6.28 10.50 14.38
CA ALA A 24 -5.53 9.39 14.97
C ALA A 24 -4.00 9.50 14.78
N VAL A 25 -3.54 10.25 13.77
CA VAL A 25 -2.12 10.51 13.51
C VAL A 25 -1.68 11.80 14.20
N VAL A 26 -2.51 12.82 14.21
CA VAL A 26 -2.28 14.08 14.94
C VAL A 26 -2.05 13.82 16.43
N ALA A 27 -2.80 12.89 17.02
CA ALA A 27 -2.61 12.45 18.40
C ALA A 27 -1.21 11.89 18.69
N THR A 28 -0.41 11.55 17.67
CA THR A 28 0.98 11.09 17.80
C THR A 28 2.02 12.17 17.52
N GLY A 29 1.60 13.45 17.38
CA GLY A 29 2.48 14.61 17.21
C GLY A 29 2.59 15.12 15.77
N ALA A 30 1.80 14.61 14.83
CA ALA A 30 1.75 15.15 13.48
C ALA A 30 0.92 16.44 13.43
N ARG A 31 1.22 17.35 12.48
CA ARG A 31 0.39 18.51 12.17
C ARG A 31 -0.78 18.09 11.28
N ALA A 32 -1.99 18.50 11.62
CA ALA A 32 -3.12 18.42 10.70
C ALA A 32 -2.95 19.46 9.60
N ALA A 33 -3.12 19.05 8.35
CA ALA A 33 -3.16 19.93 7.20
C ALA A 33 -4.60 20.09 6.68
N SER A 34 -4.92 21.28 6.21
CA SER A 34 -6.25 21.66 5.71
C SER A 34 -6.50 21.19 4.27
N SER A 35 -5.44 20.87 3.53
CA SER A 35 -5.49 20.43 2.12
C SER A 35 -4.25 19.62 1.77
N ASN A 36 -4.25 18.99 0.58
CA ASN A 36 -3.06 18.35 0.03
C ASN A 36 -1.92 19.36 -0.12
N HIS A 37 -2.21 20.56 -0.60
CA HIS A 37 -1.21 21.60 -0.75
C HIS A 37 -0.60 22.01 0.59
N ASP A 38 -1.44 22.27 1.63
CA ASP A 38 -0.95 22.60 2.98
C ASP A 38 -0.10 21.47 3.58
N ALA A 39 -0.43 20.20 3.28
CA ALA A 39 0.35 19.06 3.76
C ALA A 39 1.75 18.98 3.14
N THR A 40 1.96 19.59 1.97
CA THR A 40 3.21 19.47 1.18
C THR A 40 4.12 20.70 1.26
N VAL A 41 3.68 21.76 1.96
CA VAL A 41 4.50 22.97 2.17
C VAL A 41 5.78 22.61 2.91
N ASP A 42 6.93 23.03 2.36
CA ASP A 42 8.27 22.80 2.91
C ASP A 42 8.63 21.32 3.17
N ALA A 43 7.97 20.39 2.46
CA ALA A 43 8.24 18.98 2.60
C ALA A 43 9.47 18.54 1.78
N ASP A 44 10.43 17.87 2.41
CA ASP A 44 11.53 17.18 1.70
C ASP A 44 11.02 15.94 0.98
N ILE A 45 10.08 15.21 1.61
CA ILE A 45 9.49 13.98 1.10
C ILE A 45 7.97 14.06 1.25
N VAL A 46 7.25 13.83 0.16
CA VAL A 46 5.79 13.71 0.14
C VAL A 46 5.41 12.25 -0.07
N VAL A 47 4.50 11.74 0.75
CA VAL A 47 4.04 10.34 0.66
C VAL A 47 2.54 10.30 0.41
N SER A 48 2.10 9.56 -0.60
CA SER A 48 0.69 9.25 -0.83
C SER A 48 0.37 7.78 -0.63
N MET A 49 -0.85 7.51 -0.12
CA MET A 49 -1.43 6.18 -0.01
C MET A 49 -2.94 6.31 -0.24
N ILE A 50 -3.36 6.17 -1.48
CA ILE A 50 -4.70 6.55 -1.95
C ILE A 50 -5.40 5.36 -2.64
N PRO A 51 -6.73 5.40 -2.80
CA PRO A 51 -7.50 4.20 -3.16
C PRO A 51 -7.43 3.79 -4.64
N ASN A 52 -7.22 4.71 -5.59
CA ASN A 52 -7.34 4.42 -7.02
C ASN A 52 -6.66 5.47 -7.93
N ASP A 53 -6.64 5.18 -9.24
CA ASP A 53 -6.06 5.99 -10.30
C ASP A 53 -6.65 7.40 -10.39
N ALA A 54 -7.97 7.51 -10.30
CA ALA A 54 -8.66 8.80 -10.42
C ALA A 54 -8.22 9.74 -9.28
N VAL A 55 -8.11 9.23 -8.06
CA VAL A 55 -7.65 10.01 -6.91
C VAL A 55 -6.16 10.36 -7.07
N LEU A 56 -5.31 9.42 -7.52
CA LEU A 56 -3.89 9.74 -7.75
C LEU A 56 -3.74 10.86 -8.77
N ARG A 57 -4.43 10.75 -9.92
CA ARG A 57 -4.40 11.79 -10.94
C ARG A 57 -4.88 13.15 -10.40
N ALA A 58 -5.98 13.17 -9.64
CA ALA A 58 -6.53 14.39 -9.07
C ALA A 58 -5.57 15.08 -8.10
N ILE A 59 -4.95 14.33 -7.17
CA ILE A 59 -4.07 14.93 -6.16
C ILE A 59 -2.67 15.27 -6.68
N THR A 60 -2.24 14.71 -7.82
CA THR A 60 -0.88 14.92 -8.33
C THR A 60 -0.83 15.89 -9.50
N ILE A 61 -1.64 15.69 -10.53
CA ILE A 61 -1.56 16.39 -11.84
C ILE A 61 -2.88 17.05 -12.26
N GLY A 62 -3.94 16.95 -11.44
CA GLY A 62 -5.19 17.69 -11.65
C GLY A 62 -5.02 19.19 -11.40
N ASP A 63 -6.09 19.96 -11.55
CA ASP A 63 -6.08 21.43 -11.41
C ASP A 63 -5.51 21.90 -10.06
N GLU A 64 -5.73 21.12 -9.00
CA GLU A 64 -5.18 21.33 -7.65
C GLU A 64 -4.02 20.35 -7.33
N GLY A 65 -3.36 19.85 -8.37
CA GLY A 65 -2.30 18.85 -8.24
C GLY A 65 -1.08 19.39 -7.50
N ILE A 66 -0.53 18.57 -6.62
CA ILE A 66 0.61 18.99 -5.77
C ILE A 66 1.91 19.11 -6.55
N ILE A 67 2.13 18.31 -7.61
CA ILE A 67 3.45 18.24 -8.30
C ILE A 67 3.92 19.58 -8.81
N ALA A 68 3.03 20.38 -9.39
CA ALA A 68 3.39 21.70 -9.92
C ALA A 68 3.81 22.72 -8.83
N ASN A 69 3.50 22.42 -7.56
CA ASN A 69 3.74 23.32 -6.42
C ASN A 69 4.85 22.80 -5.49
N LEU A 70 5.39 21.60 -5.73
CA LEU A 70 6.52 21.09 -4.96
C LEU A 70 7.82 21.80 -5.36
N ALA A 71 8.71 21.99 -4.40
CA ALA A 71 10.05 22.52 -4.69
C ALA A 71 10.87 21.51 -5.52
N PRO A 72 11.65 21.98 -6.51
CA PRO A 72 12.56 21.09 -7.23
C PRO A 72 13.49 20.34 -6.27
N GLY A 73 13.66 19.03 -6.49
CA GLY A 73 14.42 18.15 -5.62
C GLY A 73 13.61 17.49 -4.49
N THR A 74 12.34 17.87 -4.33
CA THR A 74 11.42 17.10 -3.45
C THR A 74 11.28 15.67 -3.96
N ILE A 75 11.21 14.69 -3.05
CA ILE A 75 10.93 13.30 -3.40
C ILE A 75 9.45 13.02 -3.18
N TYR A 76 8.74 12.62 -4.23
CA TYR A 76 7.36 12.15 -4.14
C TYR A 76 7.31 10.63 -4.16
N VAL A 77 6.81 10.04 -3.09
CA VAL A 77 6.70 8.58 -2.88
C VAL A 77 5.23 8.17 -2.93
N ASP A 78 4.82 7.45 -3.97
CA ASP A 78 3.47 6.91 -4.01
C ASP A 78 3.46 5.42 -3.62
N MET A 79 2.81 5.13 -2.49
CA MET A 79 2.71 3.79 -1.91
C MET A 79 1.39 3.08 -2.26
N SER A 80 0.58 3.68 -3.11
CA SER A 80 -0.72 3.18 -3.53
C SER A 80 -0.60 1.98 -4.48
N THR A 81 -1.70 1.24 -4.66
CA THR A 81 -1.86 0.28 -5.76
C THR A 81 -2.70 0.92 -6.85
N VAL A 82 -2.05 1.30 -7.92
CA VAL A 82 -2.61 2.00 -9.08
C VAL A 82 -2.08 1.41 -10.37
N SER A 83 -2.71 1.75 -11.50
CA SER A 83 -2.29 1.27 -12.81
C SER A 83 -0.90 1.81 -13.22
N PRO A 84 -0.15 1.05 -14.03
CA PRO A 84 1.07 1.55 -14.64
C PRO A 84 0.85 2.79 -15.51
N GLU A 85 -0.31 2.91 -16.17
CA GLU A 85 -0.64 4.06 -17.02
C GLU A 85 -0.65 5.36 -16.22
N VAL A 86 -1.42 5.43 -15.13
CA VAL A 86 -1.47 6.65 -14.33
C VAL A 86 -0.14 6.91 -13.62
N SER A 87 0.57 5.85 -13.24
CA SER A 87 1.92 5.96 -12.68
C SER A 87 2.89 6.63 -13.68
N ALA A 88 2.80 6.29 -14.96
CA ALA A 88 3.61 6.90 -16.02
C ALA A 88 3.24 8.37 -16.27
N GLU A 89 1.94 8.73 -16.23
CA GLU A 89 1.48 10.11 -16.32
C GLU A 89 2.08 10.97 -15.19
N VAL A 90 2.01 10.47 -13.96
CA VAL A 90 2.57 11.13 -12.78
C VAL A 90 4.09 11.27 -12.88
N ALA A 91 4.78 10.21 -13.35
CA ALA A 91 6.22 10.25 -13.57
C ALA A 91 6.66 11.32 -14.57
N ALA A 92 5.92 11.44 -15.68
CA ALA A 92 6.20 12.45 -16.68
C ALA A 92 6.03 13.88 -16.11
N ALA A 93 4.96 14.12 -15.36
CA ALA A 93 4.70 15.41 -14.71
C ALA A 93 5.77 15.73 -13.64
N ALA A 94 6.13 14.75 -12.81
CA ALA A 94 7.16 14.89 -11.79
C ALA A 94 8.53 15.26 -12.45
N THR A 95 8.91 14.55 -13.50
CA THR A 95 10.14 14.83 -14.25
C THR A 95 10.15 16.26 -14.81
N ALA A 96 9.02 16.70 -15.40
CA ALA A 96 8.90 18.06 -15.95
C ALA A 96 9.00 19.15 -14.87
N ALA A 97 8.61 18.85 -13.64
CA ALA A 97 8.70 19.75 -12.48
C ALA A 97 10.03 19.62 -11.70
N GLY A 98 10.94 18.72 -12.09
CA GLY A 98 12.18 18.47 -11.37
C GLY A 98 11.99 17.73 -10.04
N ILE A 99 10.91 16.94 -9.93
CA ILE A 99 10.54 16.13 -8.75
C ILE A 99 10.98 14.68 -8.95
N GLU A 100 11.61 14.11 -7.93
CA GLU A 100 12.01 12.71 -7.92
C GLU A 100 10.80 11.83 -7.54
N TYR A 101 10.33 10.99 -8.48
CA TYR A 101 9.16 10.14 -8.24
C TYR A 101 9.52 8.70 -7.95
N LEU A 102 9.11 8.20 -6.78
CA LEU A 102 9.25 6.80 -6.38
C LEU A 102 7.88 6.10 -6.34
N ARG A 103 7.82 4.92 -6.94
CA ARG A 103 6.74 3.97 -6.78
C ARG A 103 7.13 3.04 -5.65
N ALA A 104 6.34 3.01 -4.58
CA ALA A 104 6.67 2.23 -3.39
C ALA A 104 5.46 1.44 -2.85
N PRO A 105 4.73 0.67 -3.70
CA PRO A 105 3.61 -0.12 -3.22
C PRO A 105 4.06 -1.13 -2.17
N VAL A 106 3.09 -1.50 -1.30
CA VAL A 106 3.36 -2.34 -0.15
C VAL A 106 2.69 -3.70 -0.25
N SER A 107 3.27 -4.69 0.40
CA SER A 107 2.65 -5.97 0.70
C SER A 107 2.55 -6.16 2.20
N GLY A 108 1.37 -6.55 2.67
CA GLY A 108 1.03 -6.73 4.08
C GLY A 108 -0.32 -6.09 4.43
N SER A 109 -0.90 -6.53 5.55
CA SER A 109 -2.15 -6.01 6.08
C SER A 109 -1.94 -4.75 6.93
N THR A 110 -3.05 -4.14 7.38
CA THR A 110 -3.01 -3.03 8.34
C THR A 110 -2.29 -3.40 9.63
N VAL A 111 -2.43 -4.64 10.10
CA VAL A 111 -1.71 -5.17 11.29
C VAL A 111 -0.19 -5.13 11.06
N LEU A 112 0.29 -5.55 9.90
CA LEU A 112 1.72 -5.49 9.56
C LEU A 112 2.19 -4.03 9.40
N ALA A 113 1.35 -3.16 8.87
CA ALA A 113 1.66 -1.73 8.75
C ALA A 113 1.83 -1.07 10.14
N GLU A 114 0.97 -1.40 11.10
CA GLU A 114 1.08 -0.92 12.49
C GLU A 114 2.32 -1.48 13.19
N ALA A 115 2.66 -2.72 12.92
CA ALA A 115 3.86 -3.36 13.46
C ALA A 115 5.17 -2.90 12.82
N GLY A 116 5.14 -2.13 11.71
CA GLY A 116 6.34 -1.76 10.95
C GLY A 116 6.96 -2.96 10.21
N LYS A 117 6.13 -3.90 9.77
CA LYS A 117 6.54 -5.19 9.17
C LYS A 117 6.04 -5.35 7.72
N LEU A 118 5.79 -4.26 7.03
CA LEU A 118 5.46 -4.32 5.61
C LEU A 118 6.65 -4.83 4.78
N THR A 119 6.37 -5.34 3.60
CA THR A 119 7.34 -5.41 2.51
C THR A 119 7.08 -4.23 1.58
N ILE A 120 8.07 -3.40 1.33
CA ILE A 120 7.98 -2.26 0.41
C ILE A 120 8.76 -2.59 -0.86
N MET A 121 8.08 -2.53 -1.99
CA MET A 121 8.67 -2.70 -3.32
C MET A 121 8.95 -1.31 -3.89
N VAL A 122 10.20 -1.00 -4.21
CA VAL A 122 10.60 0.36 -4.61
C VAL A 122 11.09 0.35 -6.05
N SER A 123 10.61 1.29 -6.86
CA SER A 123 11.19 1.61 -8.15
C SER A 123 11.13 3.12 -8.43
N GLY A 124 12.05 3.60 -9.25
CA GLY A 124 12.29 5.00 -9.56
C GLY A 124 13.78 5.34 -9.48
N PRO A 125 14.15 6.63 -9.45
CA PRO A 125 15.54 7.05 -9.32
C PRO A 125 16.22 6.43 -8.10
N LYS A 126 17.37 5.77 -8.33
CA LYS A 126 18.05 5.03 -7.26
C LYS A 126 18.50 5.92 -6.10
N ASP A 127 19.03 7.10 -6.42
CA ASP A 127 19.50 8.05 -5.41
C ASP A 127 18.36 8.55 -4.51
N ALA A 128 17.16 8.75 -5.09
CA ALA A 128 15.96 9.10 -4.32
C ALA A 128 15.52 7.94 -3.42
N ALA A 129 15.57 6.70 -3.94
CA ALA A 129 15.27 5.50 -3.13
C ALA A 129 16.23 5.37 -1.94
N ASP A 130 17.52 5.62 -2.13
CA ASP A 130 18.52 5.59 -1.07
C ASP A 130 18.29 6.67 0.00
N LYS A 131 17.91 7.89 -0.41
CA LYS A 131 17.52 8.96 0.51
C LYS A 131 16.29 8.58 1.34
N CYS A 132 15.36 7.81 0.80
CA CYS A 132 14.16 7.34 1.48
C CYS A 132 14.35 6.06 2.31
N ALA A 133 15.56 5.46 2.36
CA ALA A 133 15.79 4.19 3.04
C ALA A 133 15.36 4.19 4.52
N ASN A 134 15.67 5.24 5.28
CA ASN A 134 15.26 5.38 6.68
C ASN A 134 13.74 5.55 6.84
N LEU A 135 13.09 6.26 5.90
CA LEU A 135 11.63 6.40 5.88
C LEU A 135 10.98 5.03 5.67
N PHE A 136 11.47 4.24 4.72
CA PHE A 136 10.97 2.90 4.47
C PHE A 136 11.25 1.96 5.64
N ALA A 137 12.43 2.00 6.26
CA ALA A 137 12.80 1.16 7.40
C ALA A 137 11.89 1.38 8.61
N ALA A 138 11.37 2.58 8.81
CA ALA A 138 10.41 2.85 9.89
C ALA A 138 9.08 2.09 9.72
N MET A 139 8.72 1.70 8.49
CA MET A 139 7.42 1.12 8.15
C MET A 139 7.49 -0.34 7.71
N SER A 140 8.68 -0.89 7.44
CA SER A 140 8.83 -2.20 6.81
C SER A 140 9.88 -3.07 7.49
N ALA A 141 9.72 -4.39 7.33
CA ALA A 141 10.76 -5.37 7.61
C ALA A 141 11.69 -5.57 6.41
N GLU A 142 11.14 -5.42 5.19
CA GLU A 142 11.87 -5.67 3.94
C GLU A 142 11.65 -4.53 2.95
N GLN A 143 12.72 -4.12 2.29
CA GLN A 143 12.72 -3.10 1.23
C GLN A 143 13.43 -3.67 0.01
N ILE A 144 12.74 -3.70 -1.12
CA ILE A 144 13.25 -4.33 -2.34
C ILE A 144 13.26 -3.30 -3.47
N TYR A 145 14.45 -2.87 -3.89
CA TYR A 145 14.61 -2.02 -5.07
C TYR A 145 14.56 -2.85 -6.34
N LEU A 146 13.71 -2.45 -7.30
CA LEU A 146 13.36 -3.26 -8.47
C LEU A 146 13.76 -2.62 -9.81
N GLY A 147 14.25 -1.39 -9.80
CA GLY A 147 14.65 -0.71 -11.04
C GLY A 147 14.17 0.74 -11.11
N ALA A 148 14.44 1.39 -12.23
CA ALA A 148 14.25 2.83 -12.39
C ALA A 148 12.84 3.26 -12.82
N ASP A 149 12.01 2.32 -13.30
CA ASP A 149 10.72 2.63 -13.93
C ASP A 149 9.54 2.06 -13.11
N ASP A 150 8.58 1.41 -13.75
CA ASP A 150 7.34 0.93 -13.13
C ASP A 150 7.40 -0.52 -12.58
N GLN A 151 8.61 -1.09 -12.39
CA GLN A 151 8.79 -2.48 -11.95
C GLN A 151 8.03 -2.79 -10.65
N ALA A 152 8.04 -1.87 -9.69
CA ALA A 152 7.33 -2.05 -8.43
C ALA A 152 5.80 -2.11 -8.62
N ARG A 153 5.24 -1.34 -9.56
CA ARG A 153 3.81 -1.41 -9.92
C ARG A 153 3.45 -2.79 -10.46
N TYR A 154 4.19 -3.25 -11.48
CA TYR A 154 3.94 -4.57 -12.06
C TYR A 154 4.09 -5.69 -11.03
N LEU A 155 5.13 -5.66 -10.19
CA LEU A 155 5.30 -6.70 -9.16
C LEU A 155 4.14 -6.68 -8.15
N LYS A 156 3.63 -5.50 -7.79
CA LYS A 156 2.45 -5.41 -6.91
C LYS A 156 1.22 -6.04 -7.55
N LEU A 157 0.99 -5.82 -8.84
CA LEU A 157 -0.13 -6.45 -9.56
C LEU A 157 0.05 -7.97 -9.66
N VAL A 158 1.26 -8.45 -9.92
CA VAL A 158 1.59 -9.90 -9.90
C VAL A 158 1.26 -10.52 -8.55
N ILE A 159 1.68 -9.88 -7.44
CA ILE A 159 1.39 -10.37 -6.09
C ILE A 159 -0.12 -10.37 -5.82
N ASN A 160 -0.83 -9.31 -6.18
CA ASN A 160 -2.26 -9.22 -5.95
C ASN A 160 -3.06 -10.23 -6.80
N LEU A 161 -2.62 -10.51 -8.02
CA LEU A 161 -3.19 -11.59 -8.84
C LEU A 161 -3.06 -12.95 -8.15
N LEU A 162 -1.89 -13.26 -7.58
CA LEU A 162 -1.66 -14.51 -6.84
C LEU A 162 -2.54 -14.57 -5.57
N VAL A 163 -2.62 -13.47 -4.82
CA VAL A 163 -3.45 -13.39 -3.60
C VAL A 163 -4.94 -13.56 -3.94
N GLY A 164 -5.44 -12.83 -4.94
CA GLY A 164 -6.85 -12.89 -5.36
C GLY A 164 -7.23 -14.27 -5.90
N SER A 165 -6.36 -14.87 -6.73
CA SER A 165 -6.57 -16.23 -7.24
C SER A 165 -6.56 -17.26 -6.12
N THR A 166 -5.65 -17.13 -5.15
CA THR A 166 -5.60 -18.02 -3.99
C THR A 166 -6.86 -17.92 -3.14
N ALA A 167 -7.40 -16.72 -2.94
CA ALA A 167 -8.67 -16.52 -2.23
C ALA A 167 -9.83 -17.24 -2.92
N ALA A 168 -9.94 -17.07 -4.25
CA ALA A 168 -11.00 -17.69 -5.03
C ALA A 168 -10.90 -19.24 -5.00
N ILE A 169 -9.70 -19.77 -5.26
CA ILE A 169 -9.45 -21.22 -5.23
C ILE A 169 -9.71 -21.81 -3.85
N LEU A 170 -9.32 -21.12 -2.78
CA LEU A 170 -9.59 -21.55 -1.40
C LEU A 170 -11.10 -21.63 -1.13
N ALA A 171 -11.87 -20.64 -1.55
CA ALA A 171 -13.33 -20.63 -1.39
C ALA A 171 -14.00 -21.81 -2.11
N GLU A 172 -13.56 -22.13 -3.34
CA GLU A 172 -14.04 -23.29 -4.08
C GLU A 172 -13.65 -24.62 -3.40
N ALA A 173 -12.39 -24.74 -2.93
CA ALA A 173 -11.92 -25.94 -2.21
C ALA A 173 -12.71 -26.18 -0.91
N LEU A 174 -12.95 -25.14 -0.12
CA LEU A 174 -13.77 -25.23 1.10
C LEU A 174 -15.22 -25.65 0.77
N THR A 175 -15.77 -25.17 -0.34
CA THR A 175 -17.11 -25.55 -0.79
C THR A 175 -17.16 -27.02 -1.20
N LEU A 176 -16.14 -27.50 -1.92
CA LEU A 176 -16.00 -28.91 -2.30
C LEU A 176 -15.92 -29.81 -1.05
N GLY A 177 -15.07 -29.46 -0.08
CA GLY A 177 -14.92 -30.23 1.15
C GLY A 177 -16.22 -30.32 1.96
N ARG A 178 -16.95 -29.20 2.08
CA ARG A 178 -18.29 -29.20 2.70
C ARG A 178 -19.29 -30.11 2.00
N LYS A 179 -19.32 -30.08 0.67
CA LYS A 179 -20.18 -31.01 -0.10
C LYS A 179 -19.76 -32.48 0.09
N GLY A 180 -18.48 -32.75 0.32
CA GLY A 180 -17.94 -34.05 0.63
C GLY A 180 -18.17 -34.52 2.10
N GLY A 181 -18.82 -33.69 2.92
CA GLY A 181 -19.13 -34.01 4.31
C GLY A 181 -17.97 -33.83 5.30
N LEU A 182 -16.92 -33.10 4.91
CA LEU A 182 -15.79 -32.81 5.79
C LEU A 182 -16.22 -31.85 6.92
N ASP A 183 -15.69 -32.10 8.11
CA ASP A 183 -15.80 -31.14 9.21
C ASP A 183 -15.10 -29.82 8.86
N TRP A 184 -15.75 -28.72 9.19
CA TRP A 184 -15.28 -27.38 8.79
C TRP A 184 -13.93 -27.01 9.42
N GLU A 185 -13.80 -27.19 10.73
CA GLU A 185 -12.60 -26.80 11.45
C GLU A 185 -11.42 -27.71 11.11
N GLN A 186 -11.67 -29.02 11.07
CA GLN A 186 -10.66 -30.02 10.73
C GLN A 186 -10.13 -29.78 9.30
N MET A 187 -11.01 -29.51 8.34
CA MET A 187 -10.63 -29.22 6.96
C MET A 187 -9.69 -28.01 6.89
N ILE A 188 -10.03 -26.92 7.58
CA ILE A 188 -9.21 -25.68 7.59
C ILE A 188 -7.86 -25.93 8.25
N ASP A 189 -7.82 -26.68 9.37
CA ASP A 189 -6.57 -27.02 10.05
C ASP A 189 -5.62 -27.81 9.13
N VAL A 190 -6.15 -28.80 8.42
CA VAL A 190 -5.36 -29.61 7.48
C VAL A 190 -4.87 -28.79 6.32
N ILE A 191 -5.70 -27.89 5.75
CA ILE A 191 -5.27 -26.98 4.68
C ILE A 191 -4.12 -26.09 5.17
N GLY A 192 -4.23 -25.55 6.39
CA GLY A 192 -3.23 -24.63 6.97
C GLY A 192 -1.85 -25.23 7.20
N VAL A 193 -1.73 -26.59 7.25
CA VAL A 193 -0.45 -27.31 7.42
C VAL A 193 -0.06 -28.14 6.20
N SER A 194 -0.88 -28.15 5.16
CA SER A 194 -0.65 -28.91 3.93
C SER A 194 0.35 -28.23 3.01
N ALA A 195 0.74 -28.90 1.93
CA ALA A 195 1.56 -28.34 0.88
C ALA A 195 0.91 -27.12 0.14
N ALA A 196 -0.42 -26.96 0.27
CA ALA A 196 -1.13 -25.80 -0.24
C ALA A 196 -1.01 -24.57 0.69
N ALA A 197 -0.51 -24.74 1.90
CA ALA A 197 -0.39 -23.67 2.87
C ALA A 197 0.56 -22.56 2.35
N SER A 198 0.10 -21.33 2.41
CA SER A 198 0.88 -20.14 2.17
C SER A 198 0.70 -19.17 3.34
N PRO A 199 1.56 -18.15 3.53
CA PRO A 199 1.32 -17.13 4.55
C PRO A 199 -0.08 -16.51 4.45
N TYR A 200 -0.60 -16.36 3.21
CA TYR A 200 -1.97 -15.89 2.98
C TYR A 200 -3.02 -16.84 3.55
N ILE A 201 -2.91 -18.15 3.28
CA ILE A 201 -3.83 -19.15 3.83
C ILE A 201 -3.71 -19.24 5.34
N GLN A 202 -2.49 -19.29 5.87
CA GLN A 202 -2.23 -19.45 7.30
C GLN A 202 -2.83 -18.33 8.15
N TYR A 203 -2.72 -17.06 7.74
CA TYR A 203 -3.32 -15.98 8.52
C TYR A 203 -4.85 -15.94 8.44
N ASN A 204 -5.45 -16.60 7.43
CA ASN A 204 -6.90 -16.75 7.31
C ASN A 204 -7.47 -17.95 8.07
N VAL A 205 -6.64 -18.88 8.60
CA VAL A 205 -7.12 -20.07 9.32
C VAL A 205 -8.04 -19.71 10.49
N ALA A 206 -7.60 -18.83 11.38
CA ALA A 206 -8.38 -18.46 12.56
C ALA A 206 -9.69 -17.72 12.20
N PRO A 207 -9.71 -16.70 11.34
CA PRO A 207 -10.95 -16.08 10.88
C PRO A 207 -11.92 -17.05 10.22
N LEU A 208 -11.44 -17.95 9.35
CA LEU A 208 -12.28 -18.92 8.65
C LEU A 208 -12.90 -19.92 9.63
N LYS A 209 -12.17 -20.41 10.65
CA LYS A 209 -12.70 -21.27 11.70
C LYS A 209 -13.79 -20.56 12.51
N ALA A 210 -13.55 -19.31 12.88
CA ALA A 210 -14.52 -18.48 13.59
C ALA A 210 -15.72 -18.04 12.72
N ARG A 211 -15.71 -18.33 11.41
CA ARG A 211 -16.66 -17.79 10.43
C ARG A 211 -16.72 -16.26 10.44
N ASP A 212 -15.59 -15.63 10.74
CA ASP A 212 -15.42 -14.19 10.63
C ASP A 212 -15.04 -13.83 9.18
N PHE A 213 -16.00 -13.29 8.45
CA PHE A 213 -15.86 -12.83 7.07
C PHE A 213 -15.74 -11.32 6.95
N SER A 214 -15.37 -10.63 8.04
CA SER A 214 -15.08 -9.20 8.00
C SER A 214 -13.91 -8.94 7.05
N ALA A 215 -14.13 -8.03 6.09
CA ALA A 215 -13.18 -7.79 5.02
C ALA A 215 -12.04 -6.88 5.49
N LEU A 216 -10.81 -7.37 5.49
CA LEU A 216 -9.60 -6.55 5.60
C LEU A 216 -9.21 -5.91 4.24
N PHE A 217 -9.61 -6.55 3.14
CA PHE A 217 -9.45 -6.12 1.76
C PHE A 217 -10.68 -6.59 0.98
N THR A 218 -11.44 -5.65 0.43
CA THR A 218 -12.75 -5.99 -0.18
C THR A 218 -12.58 -6.61 -1.57
N THR A 219 -13.58 -7.38 -2.00
CA THR A 219 -13.65 -7.91 -3.37
C THR A 219 -13.60 -6.78 -4.41
N GLU A 220 -14.21 -5.64 -4.13
CA GLU A 220 -14.18 -4.46 -5.00
C GLU A 220 -12.76 -3.92 -5.18
N GLN A 221 -11.98 -3.83 -4.09
CA GLN A 221 -10.57 -3.45 -4.14
C GLN A 221 -9.74 -4.46 -4.96
N MET A 222 -10.00 -5.77 -4.79
CA MET A 222 -9.31 -6.81 -5.56
C MET A 222 -9.64 -6.73 -7.04
N VAL A 223 -10.91 -6.49 -7.40
CA VAL A 223 -11.33 -6.30 -8.80
C VAL A 223 -10.67 -5.07 -9.42
N LYS A 224 -10.53 -3.98 -8.66
CA LYS A 224 -9.80 -2.79 -9.12
C LYS A 224 -8.32 -3.12 -9.41
N ASP A 225 -7.66 -3.89 -8.54
CA ASP A 225 -6.25 -4.25 -8.70
C ASP A 225 -6.02 -5.30 -9.80
N SER A 226 -7.09 -5.91 -10.34
CA SER A 226 -7.04 -6.96 -11.37
C SER A 226 -7.46 -6.47 -12.76
N LYS A 227 -7.86 -5.22 -12.89
CA LYS A 227 -8.21 -4.55 -14.17
C LYS A 227 -7.03 -3.79 -14.73
#